data_d1e0d403355172a7c6b90b1b1f28b039
#
_entry.id   d1e0d403355172a7c6b90b1b1f28b039
#
_cell.length_a   1.000
_cell.length_b   1.000
_cell.length_c   1.000
_cell.angle_alpha   90.00
_cell.angle_beta   90.00
_cell.angle_gamma   90.00
#
_symmetry.space_group_name_H-M   'P 1'
#
loop_
_entity.id
_entity.type
_entity.pdbx_description
1 polymer ?
#
loop_
_entity_poly.entity_id
_entity_poly.type
_entity_poly.pdbx_seq_one_letter_code
_entity_poly.pdbx_strand_id
1 'polypeptide(L)'
;RCVSEQNMVYSDFVTMETDQAGNVTSLTSNLASTSRLNSLLVEEITQDLGQLQQEQFGIPLGTLTGWVIFSGKGPVIEVELLSAGDVTTQFRHSFEQAGINQTLHRVMLDVSVTVYLLIPGETLSTEVDSEICVAETVIVGQVPETYLYLGSEKGNDG
;
A
#
# COMPACT_ATOMS: atom_id res chain seq x y z
N ARG A 1 -13.31 -3.90 0.58
CA ARG A 1 -13.74 -3.05 1.71
C ARG A 1 -12.49 -2.32 2.19
N CYS A 2 -12.46 -1.01 1.94
CA CYS A 2 -11.36 -0.18 2.41
C CYS A 2 -11.37 -0.08 3.94
N VAL A 3 -10.20 -0.15 4.54
CA VAL A 3 -10.02 0.00 5.99
C VAL A 3 -9.81 1.47 6.28
N SER A 4 -10.77 2.14 6.92
CA SER A 4 -10.61 3.50 7.41
C SER A 4 -10.30 3.45 8.90
N GLU A 5 -9.04 3.25 9.26
CA GLU A 5 -8.63 3.13 10.66
C GLU A 5 -8.43 4.48 11.37
N GLN A 6 -8.46 5.60 10.69
CA GLN A 6 -8.17 6.90 11.32
C GLN A 6 -9.26 7.96 11.13
N ASN A 7 -10.52 7.54 10.98
CA ASN A 7 -11.62 8.49 10.74
C ASN A 7 -11.41 9.41 9.51
N MET A 8 -10.52 9.02 8.60
CA MET A 8 -10.28 9.73 7.34
C MET A 8 -11.31 9.30 6.31
N VAL A 9 -11.89 10.27 5.61
CA VAL A 9 -12.87 10.02 4.55
C VAL A 9 -12.26 10.32 3.18
N TYR A 10 -12.87 9.80 2.12
CA TYR A 10 -12.38 10.00 0.75
C TYR A 10 -12.08 11.47 0.39
N SER A 11 -12.91 12.40 0.84
CA SER A 11 -12.73 13.83 0.61
C SER A 11 -11.45 14.41 1.23
N ASP A 12 -10.83 13.72 2.18
CA ASP A 12 -9.56 14.15 2.75
C ASP A 12 -8.40 13.90 1.79
N PHE A 13 -8.55 12.91 0.89
CA PHE A 13 -7.50 12.50 -0.06
C PHE A 13 -7.69 13.09 -1.44
N VAL A 14 -8.94 13.35 -1.84
CA VAL A 14 -9.27 13.76 -3.20
C VAL A 14 -10.33 14.85 -3.18
N THR A 15 -10.03 15.97 -3.85
CA THR A 15 -11.00 17.02 -4.14
C THR A 15 -11.58 16.80 -5.53
N MET A 16 -12.90 16.79 -5.63
CA MET A 16 -13.64 16.70 -6.89
C MET A 16 -14.23 18.03 -7.27
N GLU A 17 -14.04 18.46 -8.50
CA GLU A 17 -14.74 19.57 -9.10
C GLU A 17 -15.81 19.05 -10.06
N THR A 18 -16.99 19.61 -9.98
CA THR A 18 -18.13 19.24 -10.81
C THR A 18 -18.63 20.42 -11.63
N ASP A 19 -19.14 20.16 -12.83
CA ASP A 19 -19.83 21.15 -13.66
C ASP A 19 -21.26 21.41 -13.16
N GLN A 20 -21.97 22.35 -13.82
CA GLN A 20 -23.36 22.68 -13.48
C GLN A 20 -24.34 21.51 -13.72
N ALA A 21 -23.95 20.52 -14.51
CA ALA A 21 -24.71 19.31 -14.78
C ALA A 21 -24.41 18.17 -13.79
N GLY A 22 -23.47 18.39 -12.86
CA GLY A 22 -23.06 17.40 -11.86
C GLY A 22 -22.02 16.39 -12.34
N ASN A 23 -21.43 16.58 -13.54
CA ASN A 23 -20.34 15.70 -14.00
C ASN A 23 -19.02 16.12 -13.35
N VAL A 24 -18.21 15.15 -12.99
CA VAL A 24 -16.86 15.39 -12.42
C VAL A 24 -15.95 15.89 -13.55
N THR A 25 -15.42 17.10 -13.39
CA THR A 25 -14.55 17.76 -14.36
C THR A 25 -13.07 17.63 -14.01
N SER A 26 -12.75 17.56 -12.73
CA SER A 26 -11.38 17.33 -12.28
C SER A 26 -11.33 16.56 -10.95
N LEU A 27 -10.22 15.83 -10.76
CA LEU A 27 -9.86 15.15 -9.52
C LEU A 27 -8.46 15.63 -9.11
N THR A 28 -8.34 16.18 -7.92
CA THR A 28 -7.06 16.67 -7.40
C THR A 28 -6.73 15.95 -6.10
N SER A 29 -5.54 15.33 -6.04
CA SER A 29 -5.05 14.70 -4.82
C SER A 29 -4.63 15.71 -3.77
N ASN A 30 -5.02 15.49 -2.52
CA ASN A 30 -4.59 16.28 -1.38
C ASN A 30 -3.26 15.76 -0.84
N LEU A 31 -2.15 16.35 -1.28
CA LEU A 31 -0.80 15.95 -0.87
C LEU A 31 -0.56 16.07 0.63
N ALA A 32 -1.19 17.04 1.31
CA ALA A 32 -0.99 17.22 2.75
C ALA A 32 -1.58 16.05 3.54
N SER A 33 -2.78 15.62 3.18
CA SER A 33 -3.44 14.47 3.83
C SER A 33 -2.73 13.16 3.53
N THR A 34 -2.31 12.95 2.26
CA THR A 34 -1.53 11.78 1.87
C THR A 34 -0.19 11.71 2.60
N SER A 35 0.52 12.82 2.70
CA SER A 35 1.82 12.87 3.41
C SER A 35 1.64 12.64 4.91
N ARG A 36 0.57 13.18 5.51
CA ARG A 36 0.28 12.94 6.93
C ARG A 36 -0.04 11.48 7.20
N LEU A 37 -0.90 10.86 6.40
CA LEU A 37 -1.21 9.43 6.53
C LEU A 37 0.04 8.59 6.36
N ASN A 38 0.87 8.91 5.35
CA ASN A 38 2.13 8.24 5.12
C ASN A 38 3.03 8.24 6.36
N SER A 39 3.23 9.42 6.96
CA SER A 39 4.08 9.55 8.16
C SER A 39 3.55 8.74 9.34
N LEU A 40 2.22 8.74 9.56
CA LEU A 40 1.59 7.97 10.63
C LEU A 40 1.75 6.46 10.40
N LEU A 41 1.53 6.00 9.17
CA LEU A 41 1.65 4.57 8.84
C LEU A 41 3.09 4.08 8.93
N VAL A 42 4.06 4.84 8.44
CA VAL A 42 5.48 4.49 8.56
C VAL A 42 5.90 4.41 10.02
N GLU A 43 5.44 5.36 10.85
CA GLU A 43 5.71 5.35 12.30
C GLU A 43 5.10 4.12 12.97
N GLU A 44 3.82 3.81 12.70
CA GLU A 44 3.10 2.66 13.26
C GLU A 44 3.74 1.34 12.83
N ILE A 45 4.01 1.16 11.53
CA ILE A 45 4.69 -0.04 11.01
C ILE A 45 6.06 -0.22 11.67
N THR A 46 6.83 0.85 11.77
CA THR A 46 8.17 0.79 12.38
C THR A 46 8.08 0.42 13.87
N GLN A 47 7.09 0.95 14.58
CA GLN A 47 6.86 0.64 15.99
C GLN A 47 6.42 -0.81 16.18
N ASP A 48 5.48 -1.31 15.37
CA ASP A 48 4.99 -2.68 15.44
C ASP A 48 6.10 -3.69 15.11
N LEU A 49 6.88 -3.43 14.06
CA LEU A 49 8.04 -4.25 13.73
C LEU A 49 9.10 -4.24 14.82
N GLY A 50 9.27 -3.10 15.50
CA GLY A 50 10.16 -3.00 16.66
C GLY A 50 9.71 -3.88 17.85
N GLN A 51 8.41 -4.09 18.02
CA GLN A 51 7.88 -5.00 19.06
C GLN A 51 8.09 -6.47 18.70
N LEU A 52 8.09 -6.81 17.41
CA LEU A 52 8.31 -8.17 16.92
C LEU A 52 9.80 -8.57 16.89
N GLN A 53 10.71 -7.63 17.12
CA GLN A 53 12.13 -7.93 17.23
C GLN A 53 12.37 -8.89 18.40
N GLN A 54 13.20 -9.91 18.14
CA GLN A 54 13.52 -10.99 19.10
C GLN A 54 12.38 -12.02 19.31
N GLU A 55 11.28 -11.92 18.61
CA GLU A 55 10.31 -13.02 18.56
C GLU A 55 10.78 -14.11 17.59
N GLN A 56 10.64 -15.35 18.01
CA GLN A 56 10.97 -16.51 17.18
C GLN A 56 9.71 -17.03 16.50
N PHE A 57 9.79 -17.18 15.18
CA PHE A 57 8.69 -17.67 14.36
C PHE A 57 9.07 -19.02 13.73
N GLY A 58 8.20 -19.99 13.85
CA GLY A 58 8.36 -21.26 13.15
C GLY A 58 7.89 -21.16 11.70
N ILE A 59 8.80 -21.22 10.74
CA ILE A 59 8.45 -21.19 9.31
C ILE A 59 8.79 -22.53 8.66
N PRO A 60 7.83 -23.18 7.96
CA PRO A 60 8.12 -24.38 7.19
C PRO A 60 9.17 -24.12 6.10
N LEU A 61 10.19 -24.97 5.99
CA LEU A 61 11.29 -24.78 5.06
C LEU A 61 10.83 -24.57 3.61
N GLY A 62 9.78 -25.25 3.19
CA GLY A 62 9.21 -25.08 1.86
C GLY A 62 8.69 -23.69 1.56
N THR A 63 8.30 -22.92 2.58
CA THR A 63 7.89 -21.51 2.41
C THR A 63 9.09 -20.61 2.07
N LEU A 64 10.27 -20.91 2.59
CA LEU A 64 11.50 -20.15 2.34
C LEU A 64 12.06 -20.38 0.94
N THR A 65 11.65 -21.44 0.24
CA THR A 65 12.11 -21.70 -1.14
C THR A 65 11.49 -20.76 -2.18
N GLY A 66 10.44 -20.01 -1.82
CA GLY A 66 9.69 -19.15 -2.74
C GLY A 66 8.80 -19.92 -3.75
N TRP A 67 8.77 -21.24 -3.69
CA TRP A 67 7.95 -22.06 -4.59
C TRP A 67 6.59 -22.35 -3.95
N VAL A 68 5.53 -21.90 -4.59
CA VAL A 68 4.14 -22.04 -4.09
C VAL A 68 3.77 -23.48 -3.78
N ILE A 69 4.24 -24.46 -4.58
CA ILE A 69 3.95 -25.88 -4.39
C ILE A 69 4.55 -26.46 -3.11
N PHE A 70 5.60 -25.86 -2.56
CA PHE A 70 6.25 -26.28 -1.33
C PHE A 70 5.86 -25.42 -0.13
N SER A 71 5.09 -24.35 -0.35
CA SER A 71 4.64 -23.46 0.73
C SER A 71 3.88 -24.25 1.81
N GLY A 72 4.24 -24.01 3.06
CA GLY A 72 3.66 -24.71 4.21
C GLY A 72 4.11 -26.15 4.40
N LYS A 73 5.08 -26.64 3.60
CA LYS A 73 5.59 -28.03 3.68
C LYS A 73 7.03 -28.07 4.17
N GLY A 74 7.40 -29.20 4.76
CA GLY A 74 8.75 -29.47 5.26
C GLY A 74 8.91 -29.19 6.75
N PRO A 75 10.13 -29.42 7.29
CA PRO A 75 10.43 -29.15 8.69
C PRO A 75 10.30 -27.67 9.00
N VAL A 76 9.85 -27.36 10.21
CA VAL A 76 9.75 -26.01 10.73
C VAL A 76 11.14 -25.54 11.15
N ILE A 77 11.55 -24.38 10.64
CA ILE A 77 12.79 -23.71 11.02
C ILE A 77 12.41 -22.50 11.89
N GLU A 78 13.11 -22.31 12.99
CA GLU A 78 12.98 -21.13 13.82
C GLU A 78 13.68 -19.96 13.12
N VAL A 79 12.92 -18.88 12.93
CA VAL A 79 13.35 -17.62 12.29
C VAL A 79 13.13 -16.51 13.29
N GLU A 80 14.10 -15.64 13.43
CA GLU A 80 14.04 -14.48 14.30
C GLU A 80 14.09 -13.20 13.47
N LEU A 81 13.22 -12.23 13.75
CA LEU A 81 13.26 -10.92 13.15
C LEU A 81 14.35 -10.08 13.84
N LEU A 82 15.47 -9.83 13.15
CA LEU A 82 16.57 -9.02 13.66
C LEU A 82 16.26 -7.53 13.63
N SER A 83 15.77 -7.06 12.51
CA SER A 83 15.43 -5.65 12.31
C SER A 83 14.51 -5.46 11.11
N ALA A 84 13.74 -4.39 11.12
CA ALA A 84 13.15 -3.82 9.93
C ALA A 84 14.15 -2.84 9.31
N GLY A 85 14.28 -2.88 8.00
CA GLY A 85 15.02 -1.91 7.22
C GLY A 85 14.12 -0.78 6.76
N ASP A 86 14.29 -0.37 5.50
CA ASP A 86 13.54 0.73 4.92
C ASP A 86 12.06 0.36 4.74
N VAL A 87 11.19 1.28 5.12
CA VAL A 87 9.76 1.26 4.83
C VAL A 87 9.50 2.23 3.69
N THR A 88 9.09 1.72 2.55
CA THR A 88 8.73 2.52 1.38
C THR A 88 7.23 2.46 1.17
N THR A 89 6.63 3.61 0.89
CA THR A 89 5.20 3.72 0.67
C THR A 89 4.92 4.52 -0.59
N GLN A 90 3.92 4.09 -1.35
CA GLN A 90 3.51 4.77 -2.58
C GLN A 90 1.99 4.80 -2.69
N PHE A 91 1.42 5.99 -2.88
CA PHE A 91 0.01 6.13 -3.20
C PHE A 91 -0.24 5.92 -4.68
N ARG A 92 -1.29 5.17 -4.98
CA ARG A 92 -1.74 4.87 -6.34
C ARG A 92 -3.25 5.08 -6.45
N HIS A 93 -3.69 5.61 -7.58
CA HIS A 93 -5.10 5.75 -7.89
C HIS A 93 -5.52 4.66 -8.87
N SER A 94 -6.61 3.97 -8.56
CA SER A 94 -7.20 2.95 -9.41
C SER A 94 -8.60 3.37 -9.83
N PHE A 95 -8.91 3.21 -11.11
CA PHE A 95 -10.21 3.49 -11.70
C PHE A 95 -10.75 2.22 -12.33
N GLU A 96 -11.93 1.80 -11.89
CA GLU A 96 -12.60 0.62 -12.41
C GLU A 96 -14.02 0.98 -12.85
N GLN A 97 -14.46 0.45 -13.99
CA GLN A 97 -15.83 0.63 -14.43
C GLN A 97 -16.77 -0.17 -13.51
N ALA A 98 -17.68 0.52 -12.82
CA ALA A 98 -18.59 -0.07 -11.83
C ALA A 98 -20.02 -0.27 -12.35
N GLY A 99 -20.31 0.18 -13.58
CA GLY A 99 -21.64 0.10 -14.21
C GLY A 99 -21.75 1.04 -15.39
N ILE A 100 -22.99 1.25 -15.87
CA ILE A 100 -23.27 2.23 -16.93
C ILE A 100 -23.07 3.62 -16.36
N ASN A 101 -22.12 4.40 -16.92
CA ASN A 101 -21.77 5.76 -16.46
C ASN A 101 -21.36 5.84 -14.97
N GLN A 102 -20.75 4.79 -14.44
CA GLN A 102 -20.21 4.77 -13.09
C GLN A 102 -18.77 4.28 -13.11
N THR A 103 -17.90 4.97 -12.40
CA THR A 103 -16.50 4.60 -12.22
C THR A 103 -16.20 4.53 -10.74
N LEU A 104 -15.67 3.39 -10.31
CA LEU A 104 -15.15 3.22 -8.96
C LEU A 104 -13.73 3.77 -8.93
N HIS A 105 -13.50 4.79 -8.13
CA HIS A 105 -12.17 5.33 -7.87
C HIS A 105 -11.70 4.90 -6.49
N ARG A 106 -10.52 4.29 -6.43
CA ARG A 106 -9.85 3.89 -5.20
C ARG A 106 -8.52 4.61 -5.05
N VAL A 107 -8.24 5.02 -3.82
CA VAL A 107 -6.92 5.44 -3.41
C VAL A 107 -6.26 4.25 -2.72
N MET A 108 -5.21 3.73 -3.35
CA MET A 108 -4.45 2.59 -2.88
C MET A 108 -3.13 3.06 -2.27
N LEU A 109 -2.66 2.38 -1.27
CA LEU A 109 -1.35 2.55 -0.68
C LEU A 109 -0.58 1.24 -0.81
N ASP A 110 0.49 1.28 -1.56
CA ASP A 110 1.44 0.19 -1.67
C ASP A 110 2.53 0.42 -0.60
N VAL A 111 2.77 -0.59 0.22
CA VAL A 111 3.76 -0.56 1.31
C VAL A 111 4.75 -1.67 1.07
N SER A 112 6.03 -1.34 1.04
CA SER A 112 7.14 -2.28 0.90
C SER A 112 8.07 -2.13 2.08
N VAL A 113 8.37 -3.23 2.75
CA VAL A 113 9.23 -3.26 3.95
C VAL A 113 10.33 -4.28 3.76
N THR A 114 11.58 -3.84 3.88
CA THR A 114 12.72 -4.75 3.94
C THR A 114 12.85 -5.28 5.37
N VAL A 115 12.88 -6.58 5.53
CA VAL A 115 13.09 -7.24 6.84
C VAL A 115 14.34 -8.10 6.81
N TYR A 116 15.05 -8.12 7.92
CA TYR A 116 16.25 -8.95 8.13
C TYR A 116 15.90 -10.07 9.09
N LEU A 117 16.07 -11.29 8.64
CA LEU A 117 15.73 -12.50 9.36
C LEU A 117 17.00 -13.28 9.73
N LEU A 118 17.09 -13.73 10.96
CA LEU A 118 18.10 -14.68 11.37
C LEU A 118 17.54 -16.10 11.22
N ILE A 119 18.19 -16.89 10.39
CA ILE A 119 17.94 -18.33 10.24
C ILE A 119 19.18 -19.09 10.73
N PRO A 120 19.07 -20.39 11.06
CA PRO A 120 20.21 -21.15 11.51
C PRO A 120 21.38 -21.11 10.51
N GLY A 121 22.48 -20.44 10.91
CA GLY A 121 23.71 -20.32 10.13
C GLY A 121 23.80 -19.14 9.17
N GLU A 122 22.76 -18.31 9.00
CA GLU A 122 22.75 -17.23 8.03
C GLU A 122 21.79 -16.10 8.41
N THR A 123 22.06 -14.90 7.92
CA THR A 123 21.12 -13.76 7.94
C THR A 123 20.55 -13.56 6.54
N LEU A 124 19.24 -13.56 6.43
CA LEU A 124 18.52 -13.37 5.19
C LEU A 124 17.82 -11.99 5.20
N SER A 125 17.88 -11.25 4.11
CA SER A 125 17.01 -10.09 3.89
C SER A 125 15.92 -10.47 2.89
N THR A 126 14.71 -10.04 3.19
CA THR A 126 13.56 -10.21 2.28
C THR A 126 12.70 -8.96 2.28
N GLU A 127 12.00 -8.73 1.18
CA GLU A 127 11.04 -7.64 1.02
C GLU A 127 9.63 -8.17 1.18
N VAL A 128 8.83 -7.47 1.95
CA VAL A 128 7.41 -7.76 2.19
C VAL A 128 6.59 -6.63 1.63
N ASP A 129 5.75 -6.96 0.64
CA ASP A 129 4.86 -6.02 -0.01
C ASP A 129 3.44 -6.20 0.47
N SER A 130 2.76 -5.09 0.66
CA SER A 130 1.34 -5.05 1.01
C SER A 130 0.63 -3.94 0.25
N GLU A 131 -0.59 -4.20 -0.18
CA GLU A 131 -1.45 -3.25 -0.86
C GLU A 131 -2.69 -2.98 0.00
N ILE A 132 -2.92 -1.72 0.32
CA ILE A 132 -4.00 -1.29 1.21
C ILE A 132 -4.92 -0.33 0.46
N CYS A 133 -6.23 -0.60 0.46
CA CYS A 133 -7.22 0.38 0.00
C CYS A 133 -7.51 1.37 1.12
N VAL A 134 -7.09 2.61 0.94
CA VAL A 134 -7.24 3.69 1.93
C VAL A 134 -8.62 4.33 1.86
N ALA A 135 -9.07 4.61 0.63
CA ALA A 135 -10.36 5.25 0.39
C ALA A 135 -10.95 4.83 -0.96
N GLU A 136 -12.27 4.80 -1.05
CA GLU A 136 -12.97 4.52 -2.31
C GLU A 136 -14.22 5.38 -2.45
N THR A 137 -14.56 5.70 -3.70
CA THR A 137 -15.82 6.36 -4.03
C THR A 137 -16.31 5.94 -5.41
N VAL A 138 -17.61 6.05 -5.63
CA VAL A 138 -18.21 5.84 -6.96
C VAL A 138 -18.47 7.22 -7.58
N ILE A 139 -17.86 7.44 -8.73
CA ILE A 139 -18.08 8.64 -9.55
C ILE A 139 -19.18 8.32 -10.55
N VAL A 140 -20.27 9.07 -10.51
CA VAL A 140 -21.36 8.97 -11.48
C VAL A 140 -21.11 9.95 -12.60
N GLY A 141 -21.06 9.48 -13.86
CA GLY A 141 -20.76 10.29 -15.04
C GLY A 141 -19.48 9.83 -15.74
N GLN A 142 -19.05 10.55 -16.77
CA GLN A 142 -17.79 10.28 -17.45
C GLN A 142 -16.63 10.79 -16.60
N VAL A 143 -15.61 9.94 -16.42
CA VAL A 143 -14.35 10.35 -15.78
C VAL A 143 -13.65 11.35 -16.69
N PRO A 144 -13.14 12.47 -16.15
CA PRO A 144 -12.35 13.42 -16.95
C PRO A 144 -11.15 12.70 -17.56
N GLU A 145 -10.88 12.96 -18.85
CA GLU A 145 -9.69 12.44 -19.52
C GLU A 145 -8.39 13.01 -18.94
N THR A 146 -8.49 14.07 -18.14
CA THR A 146 -7.35 14.75 -17.55
C THR A 146 -7.28 14.50 -16.05
N TYR A 147 -6.42 13.60 -15.65
CA TYR A 147 -6.02 13.42 -14.26
C TYR A 147 -4.69 14.16 -14.03
N LEU A 148 -4.72 15.24 -13.26
CA LEU A 148 -3.51 15.94 -12.86
C LEU A 148 -2.82 15.20 -11.73
N TYR A 149 -1.90 14.33 -12.06
CA TYR A 149 -0.99 13.69 -11.13
C TYR A 149 0.15 14.68 -10.80
N LEU A 150 0.02 15.39 -9.70
CA LEU A 150 1.12 16.18 -9.14
C LEU A 150 2.02 15.26 -8.31
N GLY A 151 2.89 14.51 -8.95
CA GLY A 151 3.91 13.74 -8.22
C GLY A 151 4.34 12.44 -8.89
N SER A 152 5.15 12.51 -9.89
CA SER A 152 6.45 11.86 -10.15
C SER A 152 6.80 12.05 -11.61
N GLU A 153 7.64 13.00 -11.88
CA GLU A 153 8.50 12.94 -13.05
C GLU A 153 9.43 11.75 -12.88
N LYS A 154 9.13 10.68 -13.55
CA LYS A 154 10.13 9.68 -13.84
C LYS A 154 10.98 10.27 -14.96
N GLY A 155 12.10 10.90 -14.58
CA GLY A 155 13.11 11.34 -15.53
C GLY A 155 13.52 10.16 -16.41
N ASN A 156 13.15 10.23 -17.67
CA ASN A 156 13.67 9.40 -18.71
C ASN A 156 14.92 10.10 -19.21
N ASP A 157 16.07 9.75 -18.66
CA ASP A 157 17.34 10.03 -19.31
C ASP A 157 17.71 8.84 -20.18
N GLY A 158 17.82 9.16 -21.48
CA GLY A 158 18.14 8.30 -22.59
C GLY A 158 19.56 7.73 -22.60
#